data_93f5ce51d7ffa0caf1b0a26ebcaa540e
#
_entry.id   93f5ce51d7ffa0caf1b0a26ebcaa540e
#
_cell.length_a   1.000
_cell.length_b   1.000
_cell.length_c   1.000
_cell.angle_alpha   90.00
_cell.angle_beta   90.00
_cell.angle_gamma   90.00
#
_symmetry.space_group_name_H-M   'P 1'
#
loop_
_entity.id
_entity.type
_entity.pdbx_description
1 polymer ?
#
loop_
_entity_poly.entity_id
_entity_poly.type
_entity_poly.pdbx_seq_one_letter_code
_entity_poly.pdbx_strand_id
1 'polypeptide(L)'
;MKQNIAHIALVVNDYDEAIKFYTEKLSFTLIEDTPQSETKRWVLVAPKGSEECSLLLAKGVGEEQRSRIGNQTGGRVFLFLRTDDFWRDYRNMQQQGITFVREPKTEEYGTVAVFEDLYGNLWDLVEFKK
;
A
#
# COMPACT_ATOMS: atom_id res chain seq x y z
N MET A 1 5.20 -0.60 29.28
CA MET A 1 5.63 0.17 28.10
C MET A 1 4.74 -0.16 26.92
N LYS A 2 4.24 0.86 26.25
CA LYS A 2 3.43 0.66 25.02
C LYS A 2 4.13 1.34 23.86
N GLN A 3 4.35 0.56 22.79
CA GLN A 3 4.97 1.06 21.57
C GLN A 3 4.26 0.44 20.38
N ASN A 4 4.25 1.14 19.26
CA ASN A 4 3.72 0.62 18.00
C ASN A 4 4.49 1.23 16.84
N ILE A 5 4.38 0.62 15.67
CA ILE A 5 4.93 1.20 14.45
C ILE A 5 3.93 2.25 13.97
N ALA A 6 4.31 3.52 14.02
CA ALA A 6 3.41 4.60 13.64
C ALA A 6 3.24 4.69 12.11
N HIS A 7 4.35 4.64 11.39
CA HIS A 7 4.34 4.80 9.93
C HIS A 7 5.39 3.91 9.29
N ILE A 8 5.14 3.54 8.04
CA ILE A 8 6.10 2.85 7.18
C ILE A 8 6.29 3.75 5.96
N ALA A 9 7.53 4.10 5.64
CA ALA A 9 7.82 4.95 4.50
C ALA A 9 7.79 4.14 3.20
N LEU A 10 7.03 4.64 2.24
CA LEU A 10 6.93 4.08 0.90
C LEU A 10 7.45 5.12 -0.08
N VAL A 11 8.52 4.79 -0.80
CA VAL A 11 9.11 5.72 -1.76
C VAL A 11 8.23 5.77 -3.00
N VAL A 12 7.87 6.98 -3.41
CA VAL A 12 6.98 7.22 -4.55
C VAL A 12 7.63 8.21 -5.53
N ASN A 13 7.15 8.20 -6.77
CA ASN A 13 7.65 9.12 -7.79
C ASN A 13 7.01 10.50 -7.67
N ASP A 14 5.74 10.55 -7.30
CA ASP A 14 4.97 11.78 -7.22
C ASP A 14 3.89 11.65 -6.15
N TYR A 15 3.73 12.69 -5.32
CA TYR A 15 2.75 12.65 -4.24
C TYR A 15 1.32 12.51 -4.78
N ASP A 16 0.94 13.32 -5.75
CA ASP A 16 -0.45 13.35 -6.20
C ASP A 16 -0.87 12.08 -6.91
N GLU A 17 -0.01 11.51 -7.76
CA GLU A 17 -0.35 10.23 -8.40
C GLU A 17 -0.42 9.08 -7.40
N ALA A 18 0.43 9.10 -6.39
CA ALA A 18 0.42 8.07 -5.35
C ALA A 18 -0.83 8.19 -4.47
N ILE A 19 -1.18 9.42 -4.06
CA ILE A 19 -2.42 9.67 -3.31
C ILE A 19 -3.62 9.16 -4.11
N LYS A 20 -3.69 9.52 -5.37
CA LYS A 20 -4.80 9.12 -6.24
C LYS A 20 -4.93 7.59 -6.31
N PHE A 21 -3.82 6.90 -6.52
CA PHE A 21 -3.83 5.43 -6.58
C PHE A 21 -4.33 4.82 -5.26
N TYR A 22 -3.73 5.21 -4.15
CA TYR A 22 -4.06 4.58 -2.87
C TYR A 22 -5.48 4.92 -2.41
N THR A 23 -5.96 6.14 -2.66
CA THR A 23 -7.32 6.52 -2.24
C THR A 23 -8.41 6.04 -3.20
N GLU A 24 -8.17 6.14 -4.50
CA GLU A 24 -9.21 5.80 -5.49
C GLU A 24 -9.21 4.33 -5.87
N LYS A 25 -8.03 3.71 -6.02
CA LYS A 25 -7.92 2.31 -6.45
C LYS A 25 -7.98 1.32 -5.29
N LEU A 26 -7.34 1.65 -4.18
CA LEU A 26 -7.31 0.77 -3.00
C LEU A 26 -8.29 1.18 -1.91
N SER A 27 -8.98 2.31 -2.07
CA SER A 27 -9.94 2.83 -1.10
C SER A 27 -9.32 3.16 0.25
N PHE A 28 -8.04 3.51 0.26
CA PHE A 28 -7.38 3.98 1.48
C PHE A 28 -7.88 5.38 1.83
N THR A 29 -7.75 5.73 3.09
CA THR A 29 -8.08 7.07 3.58
C THR A 29 -6.84 7.94 3.57
N LEU A 30 -6.97 9.17 3.04
CA LEU A 30 -5.91 10.17 3.16
C LEU A 30 -5.98 10.75 4.58
N ILE A 31 -5.00 10.43 5.41
CA ILE A 31 -4.97 10.84 6.81
C ILE A 31 -4.45 12.26 6.94
N GLU A 32 -3.39 12.58 6.21
CA GLU A 32 -2.76 13.89 6.30
C GLU A 32 -2.05 14.22 4.99
N ASP A 33 -2.05 15.50 4.61
CA ASP A 33 -1.31 16.01 3.48
C ASP A 33 -0.91 17.45 3.81
N THR A 34 0.29 17.60 4.36
CA THR A 34 0.77 18.88 4.87
C THR A 34 2.06 19.28 4.17
N PRO A 35 2.09 20.44 3.49
CA PRO A 35 3.33 20.93 2.90
C PRO A 35 4.36 21.21 3.98
N GLN A 36 5.61 20.79 3.74
CA GLN A 36 6.73 21.06 4.65
C GLN A 36 7.73 22.03 4.04
N SER A 37 7.80 22.07 2.70
CA SER A 37 8.61 23.00 1.96
C SER A 37 8.01 23.13 0.55
N GLU A 38 8.69 23.82 -0.36
CA GLU A 38 8.23 23.93 -1.74
C GLU A 38 8.21 22.58 -2.46
N THR A 39 9.03 21.63 -2.02
CA THR A 39 9.20 20.35 -2.70
C THR A 39 8.83 19.15 -1.84
N LYS A 40 8.62 19.34 -0.53
CA LYS A 40 8.38 18.24 0.39
C LYS A 40 7.02 18.34 1.07
N ARG A 41 6.31 17.23 1.12
CA ARG A 41 5.00 17.12 1.78
C ARG A 41 5.03 15.97 2.78
N TRP A 42 4.24 16.10 3.83
CA TRP A 42 3.99 15.03 4.79
C TRP A 42 2.65 14.39 4.43
N VAL A 43 2.70 13.22 3.81
CA VAL A 43 1.50 12.58 3.27
C VAL A 43 1.34 11.21 3.91
N LEU A 44 0.19 11.00 4.58
CA LEU A 44 -0.14 9.74 5.22
C LEU A 44 -1.42 9.17 4.64
N VAL A 45 -1.37 7.88 4.28
CA VAL A 45 -2.56 7.12 3.87
C VAL A 45 -2.63 5.84 4.69
N ALA A 46 -3.84 5.34 4.89
CA ALA A 46 -4.05 4.09 5.63
C ALA A 46 -5.25 3.34 5.08
N PRO A 47 -5.29 2.01 5.23
CA PRO A 47 -6.48 1.24 4.88
C PRO A 47 -7.71 1.78 5.60
N LYS A 48 -8.84 1.73 4.94
CA LYS A 48 -10.10 2.22 5.51
C LYS A 48 -10.41 1.49 6.82
N GLY A 49 -10.66 2.26 7.87
CA GLY A 49 -10.95 1.73 9.19
C GLY A 49 -9.71 1.39 10.02
N SER A 50 -8.51 1.56 9.47
CA SER A 50 -7.27 1.33 10.21
C SER A 50 -6.93 2.53 11.07
N GLU A 51 -6.55 2.31 12.32
CA GLU A 51 -6.26 3.40 13.27
C GLU A 51 -4.83 3.41 13.76
N GLU A 52 -4.04 2.38 13.45
CA GLU A 52 -2.72 2.25 14.05
C GLU A 52 -1.59 2.66 13.11
N CYS A 53 -1.25 1.83 12.14
CA CYS A 53 -0.11 2.08 11.26
C CYS A 53 -0.57 2.71 9.94
N SER A 54 0.12 3.75 9.49
CA SER A 54 -0.15 4.36 8.20
C SER A 54 1.09 4.32 7.31
N LEU A 55 0.89 4.52 6.01
CA LEU A 55 1.98 4.66 5.06
C LEU A 55 2.33 6.12 4.89
N LEU A 56 3.61 6.42 5.00
CA LEU A 56 4.15 7.74 4.67
C LEU A 56 4.57 7.68 3.20
N LEU A 57 3.87 8.41 2.33
CA LEU A 57 4.24 8.49 0.92
C LEU A 57 5.39 9.50 0.81
N ALA A 58 6.58 9.00 0.50
CA ALA A 58 7.80 9.79 0.50
C ALA A 58 8.35 9.91 -0.91
N LYS A 59 8.33 11.12 -1.47
CA LYS A 59 8.86 11.34 -2.82
C LYS A 59 10.34 11.06 -2.86
N GLY A 60 10.77 10.21 -3.79
CA GLY A 60 12.17 9.84 -3.95
C GLY A 60 13.04 11.03 -4.36
N VAL A 61 14.16 11.20 -3.65
CA VAL A 61 15.13 12.27 -3.93
C VAL A 61 16.49 11.61 -4.20
N GLY A 62 17.06 11.90 -5.37
CA GLY A 62 18.32 11.31 -5.77
C GLY A 62 18.16 9.93 -6.39
N GLU A 63 19.24 9.46 -7.01
CA GLU A 63 19.22 8.21 -7.77
C GLU A 63 18.91 6.98 -6.91
N GLU A 64 19.50 6.91 -5.72
CA GLU A 64 19.34 5.73 -4.90
C GLU A 64 17.91 5.57 -4.41
N GLN A 65 17.28 6.65 -3.92
CA GLN A 65 15.89 6.58 -3.51
C GLN A 65 14.98 6.30 -4.71
N ARG A 66 15.20 6.96 -5.82
CA ARG A 66 14.40 6.73 -7.03
C ARG A 66 14.54 5.31 -7.56
N SER A 67 15.70 4.69 -7.40
CA SER A 67 15.90 3.31 -7.82
C SER A 67 15.06 2.31 -7.03
N ARG A 68 14.57 2.71 -5.86
CA ARG A 68 13.74 1.86 -5.00
C ARG A 68 12.24 1.99 -5.28
N ILE A 69 11.84 2.95 -6.10
CA ILE A 69 10.43 3.12 -6.44
C ILE A 69 9.93 1.87 -7.16
N GLY A 70 8.91 1.22 -6.58
CA GLY A 70 8.37 -0.02 -7.13
C GLY A 70 9.19 -1.27 -6.84
N ASN A 71 10.33 -1.12 -6.17
CA ASN A 71 11.23 -2.24 -5.87
C ASN A 71 11.84 -2.08 -4.47
N GLN A 72 11.03 -1.67 -3.55
CA GLN A 72 11.51 -1.31 -2.21
C GLN A 72 12.07 -2.51 -1.44
N THR A 73 11.57 -3.70 -1.74
CA THR A 73 11.99 -4.94 -1.07
C THR A 73 12.80 -5.87 -1.97
N GLY A 74 13.16 -5.42 -3.18
CA GLY A 74 13.94 -6.27 -4.09
C GLY A 74 13.17 -7.45 -4.67
N GLY A 75 11.86 -7.32 -4.81
CA GLY A 75 11.02 -8.36 -5.44
C GLY A 75 10.23 -9.23 -4.47
N ARG A 76 10.36 -9.00 -3.17
CA ARG A 76 9.52 -9.68 -2.19
C ARG A 76 8.21 -8.92 -1.98
N VAL A 77 7.21 -9.62 -1.49
CA VAL A 77 6.00 -8.97 -0.99
C VAL A 77 6.41 -7.97 0.10
N PHE A 78 5.99 -6.73 -0.07
CA PHE A 78 6.39 -5.65 0.83
C PHE A 78 5.45 -5.56 2.03
N LEU A 79 4.15 -5.50 1.78
CA LEU A 79 3.16 -5.31 2.83
C LEU A 79 2.02 -6.31 2.66
N PHE A 80 1.33 -6.56 3.77
CA PHE A 80 0.21 -7.50 3.83
C PHE A 80 -1.03 -6.71 4.20
N LEU A 81 -2.00 -6.67 3.29
CA LEU A 81 -3.29 -6.01 3.52
C LEU A 81 -4.29 -7.06 4.00
N ARG A 82 -4.60 -7.00 5.27
CA ARG A 82 -5.58 -7.90 5.87
C ARG A 82 -6.98 -7.39 5.57
N THR A 83 -7.87 -8.28 5.19
CA THR A 83 -9.28 -7.95 4.97
C THR A 83 -10.18 -8.92 5.71
N ASP A 84 -11.39 -8.45 6.02
CA ASP A 84 -12.45 -9.29 6.59
C ASP A 84 -13.29 -9.96 5.50
N ASP A 85 -13.12 -9.58 4.24
CA ASP A 85 -13.87 -10.16 3.12
C ASP A 85 -13.01 -10.15 1.86
N PHE A 86 -12.27 -11.23 1.65
CA PHE A 86 -11.32 -11.34 0.55
C PHE A 86 -11.96 -11.15 -0.82
N TRP A 87 -13.05 -11.87 -1.10
CA TRP A 87 -13.63 -11.87 -2.44
C TRP A 87 -14.29 -10.54 -2.79
N ARG A 88 -14.88 -9.85 -1.81
CA ARG A 88 -15.38 -8.49 -2.01
C ARG A 88 -14.26 -7.56 -2.46
N ASP A 89 -13.17 -7.56 -1.73
CA ASP A 89 -12.06 -6.65 -2.01
C ASP A 89 -11.32 -7.04 -3.29
N TYR A 90 -11.13 -8.34 -3.52
CA TYR A 90 -10.49 -8.82 -4.74
C TYR A 90 -11.26 -8.34 -5.97
N ARG A 91 -12.60 -8.50 -5.96
CA ARG A 91 -13.43 -8.07 -7.09
C ARG A 91 -13.42 -6.55 -7.27
N ASN A 92 -13.52 -5.81 -6.16
CA ASN A 92 -13.49 -4.35 -6.22
C ASN A 92 -12.16 -3.84 -6.78
N MET A 93 -11.06 -4.43 -6.34
CA MET A 93 -9.74 -4.04 -6.82
C MET A 93 -9.57 -4.35 -8.31
N GLN A 94 -10.06 -5.48 -8.78
CA GLN A 94 -10.04 -5.79 -10.20
C GLN A 94 -10.86 -4.78 -11.02
N GLN A 95 -12.01 -4.37 -10.52
CA GLN A 95 -12.84 -3.36 -11.19
C GLN A 95 -12.13 -2.01 -11.27
N GLN A 96 -11.29 -1.70 -10.30
CA GLN A 96 -10.50 -0.47 -10.29
C GLN A 96 -9.22 -0.58 -11.14
N GLY A 97 -8.98 -1.73 -11.76
CA GLY A 97 -7.83 -1.91 -12.62
C GLY A 97 -6.54 -2.31 -11.89
N ILE A 98 -6.65 -2.76 -10.66
CA ILE A 98 -5.50 -3.28 -9.91
C ILE A 98 -5.02 -4.58 -10.56
N THR A 99 -3.72 -4.68 -10.78
CA THR A 99 -3.10 -5.87 -11.37
C THR A 99 -2.75 -6.87 -10.27
N PHE A 100 -3.34 -8.07 -10.36
CA PHE A 100 -2.95 -9.19 -9.49
C PHE A 100 -1.91 -10.01 -10.23
N VAL A 101 -0.73 -10.13 -9.63
CA VAL A 101 0.40 -10.86 -10.22
C VAL A 101 0.41 -12.33 -9.81
N ARG A 102 -0.35 -12.67 -8.77
CA ARG A 102 -0.62 -14.06 -8.38
C ARG A 102 -2.11 -14.21 -8.11
N GLU A 103 -2.68 -15.29 -8.63
CA GLU A 103 -4.12 -15.55 -8.48
C GLU A 103 -4.47 -15.95 -7.05
N PRO A 104 -5.75 -15.78 -6.66
CA PRO A 104 -6.22 -16.21 -5.35
C PRO A 104 -5.92 -17.68 -5.09
N LYS A 105 -5.46 -17.96 -3.86
CA LYS A 105 -5.14 -19.31 -3.42
C LYS A 105 -5.59 -19.49 -1.98
N THR A 106 -6.21 -20.64 -1.70
CA THR A 106 -6.59 -20.98 -0.33
C THR A 106 -5.48 -21.80 0.29
N GLU A 107 -4.90 -21.27 1.35
CA GLU A 107 -3.86 -21.91 2.14
C GLU A 107 -4.44 -22.33 3.49
N GLU A 108 -3.63 -23.03 4.29
CA GLU A 108 -4.06 -23.41 5.65
C GLU A 108 -4.38 -22.18 6.51
N TYR A 109 -3.63 -21.09 6.33
CA TYR A 109 -3.80 -19.89 7.13
C TYR A 109 -4.89 -18.96 6.61
N GLY A 110 -5.39 -19.13 5.39
CA GLY A 110 -6.41 -18.27 4.83
C GLY A 110 -6.39 -18.20 3.31
N THR A 111 -7.05 -17.20 2.77
CA THR A 111 -7.09 -16.95 1.33
C THR A 111 -6.22 -15.75 1.01
N VAL A 112 -5.38 -15.89 -0.02
CA VAL A 112 -4.38 -14.86 -0.35
C VAL A 112 -4.24 -14.71 -1.86
N ALA A 113 -3.95 -13.48 -2.29
CA ALA A 113 -3.54 -13.16 -3.66
C ALA A 113 -2.50 -12.05 -3.57
N VAL A 114 -1.70 -11.90 -4.61
CA VAL A 114 -0.66 -10.88 -4.65
C VAL A 114 -1.00 -9.86 -5.73
N PHE A 115 -1.06 -8.60 -5.35
CA PHE A 115 -1.25 -7.51 -6.30
C PHE A 115 -0.05 -6.56 -6.25
N GLU A 116 0.04 -5.70 -7.26
CA GLU A 116 1.07 -4.67 -7.27
C GLU A 116 0.43 -3.29 -7.16
N ASP A 117 1.17 -2.36 -6.53
CA ASP A 117 0.72 -0.98 -6.46
C ASP A 117 1.06 -0.24 -7.77
N LEU A 118 0.86 1.08 -7.79
CA LEU A 118 1.10 1.91 -8.96
C LEU A 118 2.50 1.75 -9.54
N TYR A 119 3.49 1.51 -8.67
CA TYR A 119 4.89 1.46 -9.06
C TYR A 119 5.43 0.05 -9.20
N GLY A 120 4.65 -0.96 -8.83
CA GLY A 120 5.07 -2.35 -8.91
C GLY A 120 5.48 -2.98 -7.59
N ASN A 121 5.32 -2.29 -6.46
CA ASN A 121 5.54 -2.91 -5.16
C ASN A 121 4.50 -4.00 -4.94
N LEU A 122 4.94 -5.14 -4.41
CA LEU A 122 4.07 -6.30 -4.23
C LEU A 122 3.39 -6.28 -2.87
N TRP A 123 2.09 -6.57 -2.88
CA TRP A 123 1.24 -6.63 -1.69
C TRP A 123 0.52 -7.96 -1.65
N ASP A 124 0.41 -8.56 -0.47
CA ASP A 124 -0.56 -9.63 -0.24
C ASP A 124 -1.90 -9.01 0.15
N LEU A 125 -2.96 -9.47 -0.50
CA LEU A 125 -4.31 -9.28 0.02
C LEU A 125 -4.66 -10.59 0.71
N VAL A 126 -4.95 -10.56 2.01
CA VAL A 126 -5.12 -11.78 2.79
C VAL A 126 -6.29 -11.70 3.76
N GLU A 127 -7.09 -12.74 3.75
CA GLU A 127 -8.11 -12.96 4.78
C GLU A 127 -7.70 -14.20 5.56
N PHE A 128 -7.34 -14.01 6.83
CA PHE A 128 -6.90 -15.12 7.67
C PHE A 128 -8.10 -15.93 8.15
N LYS A 129 -7.90 -17.23 8.29
CA LYS A 129 -8.89 -18.12 8.90
C LYS A 129 -9.10 -17.73 10.36
N LYS A 130 -10.33 -17.84 10.78
CA LYS A 130 -10.72 -17.56 12.17
C LYS A 130 -10.47 -18.77 13.06
#